data_80fe7311edef8a022256da86f4a31d80
#
_entry.id   80fe7311edef8a022256da86f4a31d80
#
_cell.length_a   1.000
_cell.length_b   1.000
_cell.length_c   1.000
_cell.angle_alpha   90.00
_cell.angle_beta   90.00
_cell.angle_gamma   90.00
#
_symmetry.space_group_name_H-M   'P 1'
#
loop_
_entity.id
_entity.type
_entity.pdbx_description
1 polymer ?
#
loop_
_entity_poly.entity_id
_entity_poly.type
_entity_poly.pdbx_seq_one_letter_code
_entity_poly.pdbx_strand_id
1 'polypeptide(L)'
;MVSQWSTFLVIFSLVSTLLSSASTSDPWRELWASNFGKSGETVVANGAEIVAESDLRSPDRKIWIVTTACLPWLTGTSVNPLLRAAYLAKDRPEGMITLMVPWLEKEDQDIAYPENVRFTSPDEQREYVKKWLIEDAQLPLAAKRLTISFYSAR
;
A
#
# COMPACT_ATOMS: atom_id res chain seq x y z
N MET A 1 -18.34 18.15 -20.21
CA MET A 1 -17.08 17.62 -19.65
C MET A 1 -17.46 16.42 -18.78
N VAL A 2 -17.43 15.24 -19.36
CA VAL A 2 -17.64 13.98 -18.60
C VAL A 2 -16.32 13.69 -17.94
N SER A 3 -16.31 13.67 -16.61
CA SER A 3 -15.09 13.59 -15.82
C SER A 3 -14.35 12.27 -16.08
N GLN A 4 -13.04 12.33 -16.25
CA GLN A 4 -12.14 11.17 -16.38
C GLN A 4 -12.24 10.19 -15.18
N TRP A 5 -12.88 10.60 -14.10
CA TRP A 5 -13.13 9.82 -12.89
C TRP A 5 -14.07 8.63 -13.10
N SER A 6 -15.05 8.73 -14.04
CA SER A 6 -15.95 7.62 -14.36
C SER A 6 -15.24 6.41 -14.93
N THR A 7 -14.18 6.61 -15.70
CA THR A 7 -13.48 5.51 -16.37
C THR A 7 -12.62 4.70 -15.40
N PHE A 8 -12.02 5.37 -14.40
CA PHE A 8 -11.24 4.69 -13.37
C PHE A 8 -12.11 3.85 -12.41
N LEU A 9 -13.29 4.36 -12.06
CA LEU A 9 -14.26 3.64 -11.23
C LEU A 9 -14.80 2.39 -11.93
N VAL A 10 -15.03 2.44 -13.24
CA VAL A 10 -15.48 1.29 -14.03
C VAL A 10 -14.41 0.21 -14.12
N ILE A 11 -13.14 0.57 -14.30
CA ILE A 11 -12.04 -0.40 -14.36
C ILE A 11 -11.84 -1.06 -13.00
N PHE A 12 -11.93 -0.30 -11.90
CA PHE A 12 -11.77 -0.84 -10.55
C PHE A 12 -12.96 -1.73 -10.13
N SER A 13 -14.17 -1.38 -10.55
CA SER A 13 -15.39 -2.18 -10.34
C SER A 13 -15.35 -3.49 -11.14
N LEU A 14 -14.85 -3.47 -12.37
CA LEU A 14 -14.69 -4.67 -13.20
C LEU A 14 -13.64 -5.62 -12.63
N VAL A 15 -12.53 -5.12 -12.10
CA VAL A 15 -11.48 -5.93 -11.44
C VAL A 15 -12.01 -6.56 -10.15
N SER A 16 -12.80 -5.83 -9.35
CA SER A 16 -13.42 -6.38 -8.15
C SER A 16 -14.45 -7.47 -8.43
N THR A 17 -15.23 -7.32 -9.49
CA THR A 17 -16.26 -8.31 -9.89
C THR A 17 -15.64 -9.57 -10.49
N LEU A 18 -14.54 -9.44 -11.21
CA LEU A 18 -13.78 -10.60 -11.74
C LEU A 18 -13.05 -11.38 -10.64
N LEU A 19 -12.63 -10.73 -9.56
CA LEU A 19 -12.02 -11.40 -8.39
C LEU A 19 -13.04 -12.13 -7.51
N SER A 20 -14.32 -11.76 -7.57
CA SER A 20 -15.38 -12.38 -6.75
C SER A 20 -15.97 -13.65 -7.38
N SER A 21 -15.73 -13.93 -8.65
CA SER A 21 -16.30 -15.08 -9.36
C SER A 21 -15.30 -16.19 -9.71
N ALA A 22 -14.03 -16.07 -9.30
CA ALA A 22 -13.03 -17.10 -9.55
C ALA A 22 -13.11 -18.21 -8.51
N SER A 23 -13.83 -19.26 -8.87
CA SER A 23 -13.78 -20.61 -8.29
C SER A 23 -12.34 -21.14 -8.20
N THR A 24 -11.90 -21.41 -7.00
CA THR A 24 -11.08 -22.51 -6.42
C THR A 24 -9.82 -23.05 -7.11
N SER A 25 -9.27 -22.47 -8.17
CA SER A 25 -7.88 -22.76 -8.59
C SER A 25 -7.28 -21.57 -9.30
N ASP A 26 -6.63 -20.73 -8.49
CA ASP A 26 -5.84 -19.62 -9.01
C ASP A 26 -4.48 -20.19 -9.46
N PRO A 27 -4.20 -20.29 -10.77
CA PRO A 27 -2.95 -20.85 -11.29
C PRO A 27 -1.71 -20.12 -10.76
N TRP A 28 -1.85 -18.83 -10.42
CA TRP A 28 -0.78 -18.03 -9.82
C TRP A 28 -0.51 -18.44 -8.37
N ARG A 29 -1.52 -18.89 -7.65
CA ARG A 29 -1.38 -19.36 -6.27
C ARG A 29 -0.63 -20.68 -6.21
N GLU A 30 -0.89 -21.57 -7.15
CA GLU A 30 -0.15 -22.85 -7.27
C GLU A 30 1.28 -22.64 -7.76
N LEU A 31 1.47 -21.73 -8.74
CA LEU A 31 2.80 -21.35 -9.21
C LEU A 31 3.64 -20.70 -8.12
N TRP A 32 3.03 -19.85 -7.29
CA TRP A 32 3.66 -19.25 -6.11
C TRP A 32 3.99 -20.28 -5.06
N ALA A 33 3.07 -21.18 -4.76
CA ALA A 33 3.27 -22.25 -3.77
C ALA A 33 4.37 -23.23 -4.21
N SER A 34 4.47 -23.53 -5.50
CA SER A 34 5.50 -24.45 -6.03
C SER A 34 6.91 -23.82 -6.08
N ASN A 35 7.03 -22.53 -6.35
CA ASN A 35 8.32 -21.86 -6.48
C ASN A 35 8.79 -21.14 -5.20
N PHE A 36 7.87 -20.78 -4.30
CA PHE A 36 8.16 -20.00 -3.09
C PHE A 36 7.54 -20.60 -1.83
N GLY A 37 6.77 -21.67 -1.94
CA GLY A 37 6.00 -22.28 -0.86
C GLY A 37 6.76 -23.27 0.04
N LYS A 38 8.05 -23.45 -0.16
CA LYS A 38 8.91 -24.31 0.67
C LYS A 38 9.81 -23.54 1.62
N SER A 39 9.29 -22.53 2.29
CA SER A 39 9.97 -21.86 3.40
C SER A 39 9.36 -22.34 4.70
N GLY A 40 9.88 -23.40 5.28
CA GLY A 40 9.37 -23.94 6.54
C GLY A 40 10.03 -25.23 6.99
N GLU A 41 11.07 -25.68 6.33
CA GLU A 41 11.84 -26.83 6.81
C GLU A 41 13.09 -26.34 7.56
N THR A 42 13.05 -26.53 8.88
CA THR A 42 14.15 -26.27 9.81
C THR A 42 15.29 -27.23 9.49
N VAL A 43 16.26 -26.79 8.71
CA VAL A 43 17.51 -27.51 8.55
C VAL A 43 18.42 -27.18 9.73
N VAL A 44 18.49 -28.07 10.69
CA VAL A 44 19.46 -28.01 11.76
C VAL A 44 20.82 -28.41 11.19
N ALA A 45 21.67 -27.47 10.90
CA ALA A 45 23.07 -27.69 10.57
C ALA A 45 23.98 -26.86 11.49
N ASN A 46 24.66 -27.58 12.38
CA ASN A 46 25.93 -27.20 13.03
C ASN A 46 26.02 -25.80 13.65
N GLY A 47 25.34 -25.54 14.77
CA GLY A 47 25.74 -24.49 15.72
C GLY A 47 25.68 -23.04 15.24
N ALA A 48 25.21 -22.75 14.03
CA ALA A 48 24.96 -21.41 13.55
C ALA A 48 23.52 -21.01 13.88
N GLU A 49 23.37 -19.88 14.52
CA GLU A 49 22.07 -19.22 14.77
C GLU A 49 21.35 -19.06 13.44
N ILE A 50 20.34 -19.89 13.21
CA ILE A 50 19.53 -19.80 11.99
C ILE A 50 18.73 -18.53 12.13
N VAL A 51 19.10 -17.51 11.38
CA VAL A 51 18.31 -16.30 11.22
C VAL A 51 16.94 -16.73 10.71
N ALA A 52 15.94 -16.65 11.58
CA ALA A 52 14.56 -17.04 11.26
C ALA A 52 14.14 -16.32 9.96
N GLU A 53 13.78 -17.12 8.96
CA GLU A 53 13.41 -16.61 7.65
C GLU A 53 12.24 -15.61 7.79
N SER A 54 12.40 -14.50 7.12
CA SER A 54 11.50 -13.35 7.25
C SER A 54 10.12 -13.64 6.66
N ASP A 55 9.16 -14.02 7.49
CA ASP A 55 7.77 -14.25 7.06
C ASP A 55 6.94 -12.96 7.13
N LEU A 56 6.61 -12.42 5.95
CA LEU A 56 5.72 -11.26 5.82
C LEU A 56 4.25 -11.56 6.14
N ARG A 57 3.88 -12.83 6.31
CA ARG A 57 2.52 -13.23 6.68
C ARG A 57 2.28 -13.12 8.18
N SER A 58 3.34 -13.12 8.98
CA SER A 58 3.24 -12.96 10.43
C SER A 58 2.52 -11.65 10.77
N PRO A 59 1.40 -11.70 11.52
CA PRO A 59 0.64 -10.49 11.87
C PRO A 59 1.42 -9.56 12.80
N ASP A 60 2.35 -10.10 13.58
CA ASP A 60 3.13 -9.37 14.57
C ASP A 60 4.34 -8.66 13.96
N ARG A 61 4.57 -8.84 12.67
CA ARG A 61 5.69 -8.23 11.99
C ARG A 61 5.39 -6.79 11.61
N LYS A 62 6.25 -5.87 12.02
CA LYS A 62 6.23 -4.48 11.55
C LYS A 62 6.80 -4.41 10.13
N ILE A 63 6.06 -3.77 9.23
CA ILE A 63 6.42 -3.63 7.82
C ILE A 63 6.45 -2.15 7.46
N TRP A 64 7.54 -1.75 6.81
CA TRP A 64 7.73 -0.41 6.27
C TRP A 64 7.70 -0.49 4.75
N ILE A 65 6.87 0.32 4.13
CA ILE A 65 6.78 0.47 2.68
C ILE A 65 7.21 1.89 2.35
N VAL A 66 8.28 2.03 1.59
CA VAL A 66 8.83 3.33 1.18
C VAL A 66 8.49 3.55 -0.28
N THR A 67 8.01 4.74 -0.60
CA THR A 67 7.70 5.13 -1.98
C THR A 67 8.27 6.50 -2.30
N THR A 68 8.53 6.75 -3.57
CA THR A 68 9.07 8.02 -4.08
C THR A 68 8.00 9.01 -4.53
N ALA A 69 6.72 8.64 -4.41
CA ALA A 69 5.60 9.50 -4.76
C ALA A 69 4.44 9.31 -3.79
N CYS A 70 3.62 10.33 -3.63
CA CYS A 70 2.43 10.31 -2.78
C CYS A 70 1.25 11.03 -3.46
N LEU A 71 0.03 10.74 -2.99
CA LEU A 71 -1.13 11.53 -3.36
C LEU A 71 -0.93 13.02 -2.94
N PRO A 72 -1.42 13.94 -3.74
CA PRO A 72 -2.41 13.84 -4.80
C PRO A 72 -1.85 13.49 -6.18
N TRP A 73 -0.56 13.24 -6.30
CA TRP A 73 0.04 12.79 -7.55
C TRP A 73 -0.40 11.37 -7.86
N LEU A 74 -1.41 11.23 -8.74
CA LEU A 74 -2.06 9.97 -9.10
C LEU A 74 -1.24 9.18 -10.15
N THR A 75 -0.14 8.60 -9.69
CA THR A 75 0.72 7.72 -10.51
C THR A 75 0.76 6.32 -9.92
N GLY A 76 1.21 5.35 -10.71
CA GLY A 76 1.39 3.98 -10.23
C GLY A 76 2.35 3.88 -9.04
N THR A 77 3.36 4.76 -8.99
CA THR A 77 4.35 4.83 -7.90
C THR A 77 3.79 5.41 -6.60
N SER A 78 2.67 6.13 -6.64
CA SER A 78 1.99 6.62 -5.44
C SER A 78 0.84 5.69 -5.02
N VAL A 79 -0.01 5.28 -5.96
CA VAL A 79 -1.24 4.53 -5.67
C VAL A 79 -0.94 3.06 -5.30
N ASN A 80 -0.06 2.38 -6.03
CA ASN A 80 0.22 0.96 -5.78
C ASN A 80 0.85 0.69 -4.41
N PRO A 81 1.88 1.43 -3.94
CA PRO A 81 2.41 1.28 -2.59
C PRO A 81 1.38 1.62 -1.51
N LEU A 82 0.55 2.67 -1.72
CA LEU A 82 -0.52 3.04 -0.79
C LEU A 82 -1.55 1.91 -0.66
N LEU A 83 -2.06 1.37 -1.76
CA LEU A 83 -3.00 0.26 -1.71
C LEU A 83 -2.38 -1.00 -1.11
N ARG A 84 -1.13 -1.31 -1.43
CA ARG A 84 -0.42 -2.44 -0.81
C ARG A 84 -0.33 -2.27 0.70
N ALA A 85 0.06 -1.08 1.17
CA ALA A 85 0.12 -0.77 2.59
C ALA A 85 -1.26 -0.88 3.26
N ALA A 86 -2.29 -0.35 2.61
CA ALA A 86 -3.67 -0.39 3.10
C ALA A 86 -4.20 -1.83 3.21
N TYR A 87 -4.00 -2.67 2.19
CA TYR A 87 -4.42 -4.07 2.23
C TYR A 87 -3.67 -4.88 3.30
N LEU A 88 -2.42 -4.59 3.56
CA LEU A 88 -1.67 -5.21 4.66
C LEU A 88 -2.16 -4.71 6.04
N ALA A 89 -2.52 -3.42 6.14
CA ALA A 89 -2.95 -2.82 7.39
C ALA A 89 -4.36 -3.27 7.83
N LYS A 90 -5.27 -3.54 6.88
CA LYS A 90 -6.65 -3.91 7.23
C LYS A 90 -6.76 -5.18 8.09
N ASP A 91 -5.81 -6.10 7.97
CA ASP A 91 -5.81 -7.39 8.64
C ASP A 91 -4.80 -7.48 9.79
N ARG A 92 -4.16 -6.34 10.17
CA ARG A 92 -3.15 -6.25 11.22
C ARG A 92 -3.52 -5.25 12.31
N PRO A 93 -2.95 -5.36 13.51
CA PRO A 93 -3.09 -4.33 14.54
C PRO A 93 -2.59 -2.96 14.04
N GLU A 94 -3.10 -1.91 14.65
CA GLU A 94 -2.68 -0.54 14.38
C GLU A 94 -1.17 -0.37 14.63
N GLY A 95 -0.48 0.39 13.78
CA GLY A 95 0.95 0.66 13.90
C GLY A 95 1.89 -0.44 13.39
N MET A 96 1.35 -1.55 12.88
CA MET A 96 2.18 -2.62 12.30
C MET A 96 2.63 -2.33 10.88
N ILE A 97 1.88 -1.53 10.14
CA ILE A 97 2.21 -1.13 8.77
C ILE A 97 2.46 0.36 8.72
N THR A 98 3.64 0.74 8.22
CA THR A 98 4.01 2.13 8.00
C THR A 98 4.27 2.36 6.52
N LEU A 99 3.59 3.33 5.94
CA LEU A 99 3.88 3.86 4.61
C LEU A 99 4.72 5.12 4.77
N MET A 100 5.95 5.10 4.23
CA MET A 100 6.82 6.26 4.17
C MET A 100 6.73 6.92 2.80
N VAL A 101 6.34 8.19 2.80
CA VAL A 101 6.12 9.00 1.61
C VAL A 101 6.99 10.25 1.59
N PRO A 102 7.36 10.78 0.41
CA PRO A 102 8.11 12.01 0.35
C PRO A 102 7.23 13.20 0.77
N TRP A 103 7.82 14.09 1.57
CA TRP A 103 7.31 15.44 1.77
C TRP A 103 7.99 16.35 0.76
N LEU A 104 7.19 17.04 -0.06
CA LEU A 104 7.65 18.01 -1.03
C LEU A 104 7.52 19.43 -0.45
N GLU A 105 8.55 20.22 -0.64
CA GLU A 105 8.48 21.66 -0.35
C GLU A 105 7.51 22.34 -1.33
N LYS A 106 7.11 23.58 -0.99
CA LYS A 106 6.06 24.27 -1.73
C LYS A 106 6.34 24.40 -3.23
N GLU A 107 7.56 24.70 -3.58
CA GLU A 107 8.02 24.86 -4.96
C GLU A 107 7.89 23.54 -5.75
N ASP A 108 8.22 22.42 -5.12
CA ASP A 108 8.11 21.10 -5.72
C ASP A 108 6.67 20.63 -5.81
N GLN A 109 5.82 21.00 -4.83
CA GLN A 109 4.38 20.75 -4.89
C GLN A 109 3.73 21.48 -6.07
N ASP A 110 4.20 22.70 -6.39
CA ASP A 110 3.68 23.50 -7.51
C ASP A 110 3.94 22.83 -8.88
N ILE A 111 4.97 22.02 -8.95
CA ILE A 111 5.32 21.26 -10.16
C ILE A 111 4.61 19.90 -10.21
N ALA A 112 4.56 19.20 -9.08
CA ALA A 112 4.14 17.80 -9.04
C ALA A 112 2.64 17.60 -8.80
N TYR A 113 1.97 18.52 -8.10
CA TYR A 113 0.59 18.36 -7.69
C TYR A 113 -0.40 19.15 -8.58
N PRO A 114 -1.67 18.74 -8.66
CA PRO A 114 -2.71 19.51 -9.34
C PRO A 114 -2.83 20.91 -8.76
N GLU A 115 -3.14 21.91 -9.60
CA GLU A 115 -3.16 23.33 -9.22
C GLU A 115 -4.00 23.67 -7.98
N ASN A 116 -5.05 22.90 -7.72
CA ASN A 116 -6.01 23.15 -6.64
C ASN A 116 -5.71 22.37 -5.35
N VAL A 117 -4.59 21.62 -5.29
CA VAL A 117 -4.24 20.81 -4.11
C VAL A 117 -2.84 21.13 -3.66
N ARG A 118 -2.72 21.77 -2.52
CA ARG A 118 -1.45 22.09 -1.86
C ARG A 118 -1.59 21.81 -0.37
N PHE A 119 -0.49 21.44 0.25
CA PHE A 119 -0.43 21.17 1.68
C PHE A 119 0.56 22.11 2.36
N THR A 120 0.18 22.63 3.50
CA THR A 120 1.04 23.47 4.33
C THR A 120 1.80 22.65 5.37
N SER A 121 1.34 21.43 5.63
CA SER A 121 1.96 20.51 6.59
C SER A 121 1.82 19.05 6.17
N PRO A 122 2.74 18.17 6.64
CA PRO A 122 2.60 16.73 6.45
C PRO A 122 1.29 16.16 7.01
N ASP A 123 0.73 16.78 8.06
CA ASP A 123 -0.52 16.34 8.66
C ASP A 123 -1.71 16.55 7.74
N GLU A 124 -1.77 17.68 7.04
CA GLU A 124 -2.81 17.92 6.02
C GLU A 124 -2.75 16.88 4.89
N GLN A 125 -1.57 16.56 4.42
CA GLN A 125 -1.42 15.54 3.38
C GLN A 125 -1.77 14.15 3.91
N ARG A 126 -1.45 13.83 5.18
CA ARG A 126 -1.86 12.58 5.83
C ARG A 126 -3.37 12.44 5.87
N GLU A 127 -4.09 13.48 6.29
CA GLU A 127 -5.55 13.46 6.32
C GLU A 127 -6.15 13.34 4.91
N TYR A 128 -5.56 13.99 3.92
CA TYR A 128 -5.96 13.84 2.51
C TYR A 128 -5.84 12.38 2.05
N VAL A 129 -4.70 11.73 2.33
CA VAL A 129 -4.47 10.32 1.96
C VAL A 129 -5.44 9.39 2.67
N LYS A 130 -5.71 9.61 3.97
CA LYS A 130 -6.68 8.83 4.73
C LYS A 130 -8.10 9.02 4.20
N LYS A 131 -8.48 10.23 3.88
CA LYS A 131 -9.78 10.55 3.28
C LYS A 131 -9.94 9.81 1.95
N TRP A 132 -8.94 9.84 1.09
CA TRP A 132 -8.94 9.10 -0.17
C TRP A 132 -9.09 7.59 0.04
N LEU A 133 -8.41 7.01 1.04
CA LEU A 133 -8.57 5.59 1.39
C LEU A 133 -10.00 5.25 1.81
N ILE A 134 -10.70 6.16 2.48
CA ILE A 134 -12.09 5.96 2.93
C ILE A 134 -13.08 6.13 1.78
N GLU A 135 -12.96 7.23 1.05
CA GLU A 135 -13.98 7.67 0.08
C GLU A 135 -13.80 7.00 -1.28
N ASP A 136 -12.56 6.96 -1.80
CA ASP A 136 -12.28 6.47 -3.14
C ASP A 136 -11.91 4.97 -3.13
N ALA A 137 -11.04 4.55 -2.22
CA ALA A 137 -10.58 3.17 -2.15
C ALA A 137 -11.53 2.25 -1.34
N GLN A 138 -12.48 2.80 -0.58
CA GLN A 138 -13.44 2.06 0.26
C GLN A 138 -12.75 1.16 1.31
N LEU A 139 -11.65 1.64 1.90
CA LEU A 139 -10.82 0.93 2.87
C LEU A 139 -10.76 1.65 4.24
N PRO A 140 -11.91 1.88 4.93
CA PRO A 140 -11.94 2.66 6.17
C PRO A 140 -11.13 2.04 7.32
N LEU A 141 -11.10 0.72 7.44
CA LEU A 141 -10.29 0.04 8.47
C LEU A 141 -8.79 0.23 8.21
N ALA A 142 -8.37 0.20 6.96
CA ALA A 142 -6.98 0.45 6.59
C ALA A 142 -6.58 1.90 6.90
N ALA A 143 -7.43 2.88 6.57
CA ALA A 143 -7.20 4.28 6.87
C ALA A 143 -6.98 4.54 8.38
N LYS A 144 -7.67 3.78 9.24
CA LYS A 144 -7.51 3.85 10.69
C LYS A 144 -6.19 3.22 11.16
N ARG A 145 -5.81 2.07 10.61
CA ARG A 145 -4.70 1.25 11.11
C ARG A 145 -3.34 1.58 10.48
N LEU A 146 -3.36 2.16 9.27
CA LEU A 146 -2.15 2.52 8.54
C LEU A 146 -1.47 3.73 9.18
N THR A 147 -0.19 3.58 9.51
CA THR A 147 0.67 4.71 9.86
C THR A 147 1.26 5.31 8.59
N ILE A 148 1.15 6.63 8.43
CA ILE A 148 1.76 7.36 7.32
C ILE A 148 2.85 8.26 7.91
N SER A 149 4.08 8.09 7.46
CA SER A 149 5.24 8.87 7.85
C SER A 149 5.83 9.59 6.64
N PHE A 150 6.49 10.71 6.88
CA PHE A 150 7.08 11.53 5.82
C PHE A 150 8.59 11.56 5.96
N TYR A 151 9.28 11.63 4.83
CA TYR A 151 10.71 11.96 4.75
C TYR A 151 10.90 13.16 3.83
N SER A 152 11.92 13.98 4.09
CA SER A 152 12.24 15.12 3.23
C SER A 152 12.80 14.61 1.90
N ALA A 153 12.13 14.96 0.80
CA ALA A 153 12.61 14.72 -0.55
C ALA A 153 13.38 15.96 -1.01
N ARG A 154 14.70 15.92 -0.90
CA ARG A 154 15.62 16.95 -1.42
C ARG A 154 16.60 16.31 -2.38
#